data_a722da20300bd389ac852a4cb136f103
#
_entry.id   a722da20300bd389ac852a4cb136f103
#
_cell.length_a   1.000
_cell.length_b   1.000
_cell.length_c   1.000
_cell.angle_alpha   90.00
_cell.angle_beta   90.00
_cell.angle_gamma   90.00
#
_symmetry.space_group_name_H-M   'P 1'
#
loop_
_entity.id
_entity.type
_entity.pdbx_description
1 polymer ?
#
loop_
_entity_poly.entity_id
_entity_poly.type
_entity_poly.pdbx_seq_one_letter_code
_entity_poly.pdbx_strand_id
1 'polypeptide(L)'
;MIYLVIFLTIVLFLLFCYYENNKIDTTYYNIKSKDAGKSFKIAHLSDFHSKPFKSILEKLINEKPDIICITGDYINDRCKNKDKMLDYAKKLIKIAPVYYITGNHERRLDNFNELMIELEKTGFNVLLNKCTDNDYCTILGLDENQADFDDYKARKKGTFEYKDMSPYFKELEKSDKFKLVLSHFPENFEGIKELN
;
A
#
# COMPACT_ATOMS: atom_id res chain seq x y z
N MET A 1 -44.31 18.07 13.60
CA MET A 1 -43.92 17.94 12.15
C MET A 1 -42.48 18.35 11.91
N ILE A 2 -42.03 19.55 12.30
CA ILE A 2 -40.66 20.04 12.02
C ILE A 2 -39.56 19.16 12.64
N TYR A 3 -39.70 18.72 13.89
CA TYR A 3 -38.73 17.82 14.54
C TYR A 3 -38.60 16.47 13.87
N LEU A 4 -39.68 15.94 13.30
CA LEU A 4 -39.63 14.68 12.52
C LEU A 4 -38.86 14.86 11.25
N VAL A 5 -39.07 15.99 10.56
CA VAL A 5 -38.30 16.30 9.31
C VAL A 5 -36.82 16.44 9.62
N ILE A 6 -36.46 17.19 10.67
CA ILE A 6 -35.06 17.35 11.09
C ILE A 6 -34.45 15.99 11.45
N PHE A 7 -35.15 15.17 12.21
CA PHE A 7 -34.67 13.82 12.56
C PHE A 7 -34.42 12.96 11.32
N LEU A 8 -35.37 12.91 10.40
CA LEU A 8 -35.22 12.15 9.13
C LEU A 8 -34.04 12.65 8.30
N THR A 9 -33.86 13.97 8.22
CA THR A 9 -32.73 14.57 7.49
C THR A 9 -31.39 14.14 8.10
N ILE A 10 -31.26 14.16 9.43
CA ILE A 10 -30.07 13.73 10.13
C ILE A 10 -29.81 12.23 9.86
N VAL A 11 -30.85 11.39 9.94
CA VAL A 11 -30.71 9.95 9.68
C VAL A 11 -30.23 9.69 8.24
N LEU A 12 -30.84 10.37 7.25
CA LEU A 12 -30.43 10.23 5.85
C LEU A 12 -28.99 10.71 5.63
N PHE A 13 -28.60 11.81 6.26
CA PHE A 13 -27.22 12.29 6.20
C PHE A 13 -26.21 11.29 6.80
N LEU A 14 -26.53 10.69 7.95
CA LEU A 14 -25.69 9.68 8.57
C LEU A 14 -25.60 8.42 7.72
N LEU A 15 -26.69 7.98 7.09
CA LEU A 15 -26.70 6.86 6.16
C LEU A 15 -25.87 7.17 4.91
N PHE A 16 -25.96 8.36 4.37
CA PHE A 16 -25.13 8.83 3.26
C PHE A 16 -23.66 8.82 3.65
N CYS A 17 -23.29 9.38 4.80
CA CYS A 17 -21.90 9.36 5.29
C CYS A 17 -21.39 7.92 5.48
N TYR A 18 -22.24 7.05 6.03
CA TYR A 18 -21.89 5.63 6.18
C TYR A 18 -21.65 4.96 4.84
N TYR A 19 -22.50 5.20 3.84
CA TYR A 19 -22.36 4.66 2.49
C TYR A 19 -21.05 5.14 1.83
N GLU A 20 -20.81 6.45 1.81
CA GLU A 20 -19.60 7.03 1.20
C GLU A 20 -18.30 6.56 1.89
N ASN A 21 -18.31 6.40 3.21
CA ASN A 21 -17.14 5.91 3.96
C ASN A 21 -16.85 4.41 3.75
N ASN A 22 -17.79 3.64 3.20
CA ASN A 22 -17.62 2.21 2.94
C ASN A 22 -17.61 1.87 1.44
N LYS A 23 -17.85 2.84 0.58
CA LYS A 23 -17.78 2.70 -0.86
C LYS A 23 -16.32 2.56 -1.30
N ILE A 24 -16.06 1.60 -2.18
CA ILE A 24 -14.76 1.40 -2.79
C ILE A 24 -14.85 1.78 -4.26
N ASP A 25 -14.15 2.84 -4.62
CA ASP A 25 -14.01 3.27 -6.00
C ASP A 25 -12.75 2.67 -6.63
N THR A 26 -12.80 2.44 -7.94
CA THR A 26 -11.68 1.93 -8.72
C THR A 26 -11.31 2.96 -9.77
N THR A 27 -10.07 3.39 -9.76
CA THR A 27 -9.53 4.29 -10.77
C THR A 27 -8.61 3.50 -11.70
N TYR A 28 -8.72 3.74 -13.00
CA TYR A 28 -7.91 3.07 -14.01
C TYR A 28 -6.92 4.04 -14.63
N TYR A 29 -5.66 3.63 -14.67
CA TYR A 29 -4.59 4.35 -15.35
C TYR A 29 -4.02 3.47 -16.45
N ASN A 30 -3.71 4.05 -17.60
CA ASN A 30 -3.01 3.37 -18.68
C ASN A 30 -1.67 4.08 -18.90
N ILE A 31 -0.59 3.40 -18.53
CA ILE A 31 0.76 3.93 -18.60
C ILE A 31 1.48 3.20 -19.74
N LYS A 32 2.08 3.97 -20.66
CA LYS A 32 2.89 3.43 -21.76
C LYS A 32 4.37 3.63 -21.43
N SER A 33 5.12 2.55 -21.47
CA SER A 33 6.58 2.58 -21.33
C SER A 33 7.23 1.75 -22.45
N LYS A 34 8.37 2.21 -22.94
CA LYS A 34 9.19 1.47 -23.91
C LYS A 34 9.89 0.28 -23.26
N ASP A 35 10.12 0.36 -21.94
CA ASP A 35 10.83 -0.66 -21.17
C ASP A 35 9.92 -1.82 -20.74
N ALA A 36 8.61 -1.67 -20.94
CA ALA A 36 7.66 -2.75 -20.69
C ALA A 36 7.68 -3.73 -21.87
N GLY A 37 8.35 -4.85 -21.69
CA GLY A 37 8.47 -5.88 -22.75
C GLY A 37 7.14 -6.51 -23.16
N LYS A 38 6.15 -6.51 -22.26
CA LYS A 38 4.77 -6.95 -22.51
C LYS A 38 3.78 -6.15 -21.64
N SER A 39 2.54 -6.07 -22.09
CA SER A 39 1.47 -5.46 -21.29
C SER A 39 1.16 -6.29 -20.07
N PHE A 40 0.96 -5.64 -18.91
CA PHE A 40 0.54 -6.29 -17.67
C PHE A 40 -0.31 -5.35 -16.83
N LYS A 41 -1.10 -5.90 -15.93
CA LYS A 41 -2.03 -5.18 -15.07
C LYS A 41 -1.58 -5.21 -13.62
N ILE A 42 -1.43 -4.04 -13.04
CA ILE A 42 -1.11 -3.85 -11.61
C ILE A 42 -2.39 -3.47 -10.87
N ALA A 43 -2.72 -4.18 -9.80
CA ALA A 43 -3.66 -3.69 -8.81
C ALA A 43 -2.88 -3.00 -7.69
N HIS A 44 -3.08 -1.70 -7.53
CA HIS A 44 -2.49 -0.91 -6.46
C HIS A 44 -3.48 -0.72 -5.32
N LEU A 45 -3.09 -1.09 -4.12
CA LEU A 45 -3.88 -1.02 -2.89
C LEU A 45 -3.05 -0.32 -1.81
N SER A 46 -3.71 0.47 -0.96
CA SER A 46 -3.07 1.15 0.17
C SER A 46 -4.08 1.36 1.30
N ASP A 47 -3.59 1.63 2.51
CA ASP A 47 -4.37 2.16 3.62
C ASP A 47 -5.58 1.30 4.03
N PHE A 48 -5.41 0.00 4.10
CA PHE A 48 -6.46 -0.92 4.58
C PHE A 48 -6.84 -0.67 6.04
N HIS A 49 -5.88 -0.25 6.87
CA HIS A 49 -6.08 -0.01 8.29
C HIS A 49 -6.84 -1.14 8.99
N SER A 50 -6.41 -2.38 8.74
CA SER A 50 -7.01 -3.59 9.31
C SER A 50 -8.47 -3.86 8.92
N LYS A 51 -8.93 -3.33 7.78
CA LYS A 51 -10.27 -3.59 7.24
C LYS A 51 -10.21 -4.57 6.07
N PRO A 52 -10.56 -5.86 6.26
CA PRO A 52 -10.57 -6.84 5.19
C PRO A 52 -11.84 -6.69 4.32
N PHE A 53 -11.80 -5.83 3.33
CA PHE A 53 -12.94 -5.56 2.46
C PHE A 53 -13.22 -6.72 1.49
N LYS A 54 -14.36 -7.39 1.66
CA LYS A 54 -14.80 -8.46 0.74
C LYS A 54 -14.94 -7.96 -0.70
N SER A 55 -15.44 -6.75 -0.87
CA SER A 55 -15.63 -6.11 -2.18
C SER A 55 -14.32 -5.88 -2.95
N ILE A 56 -13.19 -5.69 -2.27
CA ILE A 56 -11.87 -5.61 -2.90
C ILE A 56 -11.51 -6.98 -3.51
N LEU A 57 -11.70 -8.08 -2.78
CA LEU A 57 -11.41 -9.42 -3.30
C LEU A 57 -12.26 -9.73 -4.54
N GLU A 58 -13.56 -9.42 -4.50
CA GLU A 58 -14.45 -9.62 -5.62
C GLU A 58 -14.04 -8.79 -6.84
N LYS A 59 -13.64 -7.54 -6.64
CA LYS A 59 -13.09 -6.70 -7.71
C LYS A 59 -11.80 -7.27 -8.29
N LEU A 60 -10.84 -7.65 -7.45
CA LEU A 60 -9.58 -8.22 -7.91
C LEU A 60 -9.76 -9.52 -8.70
N ILE A 61 -10.68 -10.39 -8.26
CA ILE A 61 -11.02 -11.63 -9.00
C ILE A 61 -11.57 -11.31 -10.40
N ASN A 62 -12.41 -10.28 -10.52
CA ASN A 62 -12.97 -9.85 -11.80
C ASN A 62 -11.93 -9.15 -12.68
N GLU A 63 -11.08 -8.32 -12.10
CA GLU A 63 -10.05 -7.55 -12.81
C GLU A 63 -8.87 -8.40 -13.27
N LYS A 64 -8.59 -9.52 -12.59
CA LYS A 64 -7.50 -10.44 -12.90
C LYS A 64 -6.16 -9.71 -13.08
N PRO A 65 -5.66 -9.03 -12.06
CA PRO A 65 -4.35 -8.38 -12.15
C PRO A 65 -3.25 -9.41 -12.28
N ASP A 66 -2.16 -9.04 -12.96
CA ASP A 66 -0.95 -9.86 -13.05
C ASP A 66 -0.13 -9.80 -11.76
N ILE A 67 -0.17 -8.65 -11.08
CA ILE A 67 0.46 -8.43 -9.78
C ILE A 67 -0.42 -7.53 -8.90
N ILE A 68 -0.28 -7.67 -7.58
CA ILE A 68 -0.90 -6.81 -6.57
C ILE A 68 0.23 -6.10 -5.82
N CYS A 69 0.19 -4.77 -5.78
CA CYS A 69 1.09 -3.94 -4.99
C CYS A 69 0.33 -3.33 -3.81
N ILE A 70 0.83 -3.54 -2.60
CA ILE A 70 0.27 -2.95 -1.37
C ILE A 70 1.30 -1.99 -0.80
N THR A 71 0.97 -0.70 -0.81
CA THR A 71 1.89 0.37 -0.41
C THR A 71 1.61 0.88 0.99
N GLY A 72 1.68 -0.03 1.98
CA GLY A 72 1.65 0.31 3.39
C GLY A 72 0.26 0.43 4.03
N ASP A 73 0.27 0.60 5.33
CA ASP A 73 -0.90 0.75 6.20
C ASP A 73 -1.94 -0.38 6.01
N TYR A 74 -1.44 -1.59 5.74
CA TYR A 74 -2.25 -2.80 5.65
C TYR A 74 -2.82 -3.16 7.01
N ILE A 75 -2.01 -3.05 8.07
CA ILE A 75 -2.40 -3.31 9.45
C ILE A 75 -2.24 -2.03 10.28
N ASN A 76 -3.30 -1.66 10.99
CA ASN A 76 -3.29 -0.53 11.90
C ASN A 76 -2.56 -0.88 13.21
N ASP A 77 -1.81 0.05 13.78
CA ASP A 77 -1.10 -0.04 15.07
C ASP A 77 -2.02 -0.42 16.26
N ARG A 78 -3.32 -0.17 16.12
CA ARG A 78 -4.35 -0.52 17.11
C ARG A 78 -5.15 -1.78 16.74
N CYS A 79 -4.64 -2.58 15.82
CA CYS A 79 -5.35 -3.76 15.32
C CYS A 79 -5.52 -4.83 16.41
N LYS A 80 -6.74 -5.06 16.81
CA LYS A 80 -7.09 -6.15 17.76
C LYS A 80 -7.26 -7.52 17.09
N ASN A 81 -7.17 -7.59 15.76
CA ASN A 81 -7.53 -8.79 15.00
C ASN A 81 -6.56 -9.04 13.82
N LYS A 82 -5.28 -9.21 14.19
CA LYS A 82 -4.20 -9.52 13.23
C LYS A 82 -4.50 -10.75 12.38
N ASP A 83 -5.07 -11.80 12.99
CA ASP A 83 -5.36 -13.07 12.31
C ASP A 83 -6.31 -12.88 11.11
N LYS A 84 -7.29 -12.00 11.21
CA LYS A 84 -8.17 -11.67 10.07
C LYS A 84 -7.40 -11.08 8.89
N MET A 85 -6.40 -10.25 9.17
CA MET A 85 -5.60 -9.64 8.13
C MET A 85 -4.64 -10.66 7.50
N LEU A 86 -4.09 -11.58 8.29
CA LEU A 86 -3.30 -12.68 7.77
C LEU A 86 -4.16 -13.64 6.91
N ASP A 87 -5.39 -13.93 7.33
CA ASP A 87 -6.31 -14.73 6.50
C ASP A 87 -6.74 -13.99 5.23
N TYR A 88 -6.85 -12.67 5.30
CA TYR A 88 -7.11 -11.86 4.12
C TYR A 88 -5.91 -11.87 3.16
N ALA A 89 -4.69 -11.79 3.69
CA ALA A 89 -3.45 -11.91 2.92
C ALA A 89 -3.40 -13.25 2.15
N LYS A 90 -3.74 -14.38 2.80
CA LYS A 90 -3.85 -15.69 2.13
C LYS A 90 -4.88 -15.74 1.00
N LYS A 91 -5.88 -14.86 1.02
CA LYS A 91 -6.86 -14.75 -0.08
C LYS A 91 -6.31 -13.92 -1.23
N LEU A 92 -5.58 -12.85 -0.94
CA LEU A 92 -4.96 -11.99 -1.95
C LEU A 92 -3.96 -12.76 -2.80
N ILE A 93 -3.06 -13.54 -2.19
CA ILE A 93 -2.03 -14.31 -2.90
C ILE A 93 -2.60 -15.38 -3.84
N LYS A 94 -3.86 -15.82 -3.61
CA LYS A 94 -4.55 -16.74 -4.51
C LYS A 94 -5.03 -16.08 -5.79
N ILE A 95 -5.08 -14.74 -5.82
CA ILE A 95 -5.52 -13.97 -6.98
C ILE A 95 -4.33 -13.64 -7.87
N ALA A 96 -3.26 -13.09 -7.29
CA ALA A 96 -2.00 -12.77 -7.99
C ALA A 96 -0.86 -12.64 -6.98
N PRO A 97 0.42 -12.67 -7.41
CA PRO A 97 1.56 -12.36 -6.58
C PRO A 97 1.42 -10.99 -5.92
N VAL A 98 1.67 -10.93 -4.60
CA VAL A 98 1.55 -9.71 -3.80
C VAL A 98 2.93 -9.18 -3.45
N TYR A 99 3.17 -7.90 -3.76
CA TYR A 99 4.36 -7.14 -3.38
C TYR A 99 3.94 -6.09 -2.36
N TYR A 100 4.59 -6.08 -1.22
CA TYR A 100 4.18 -5.30 -0.06
C TYR A 100 5.33 -4.48 0.50
N ILE A 101 5.04 -3.24 0.81
CA ILE A 101 5.88 -2.38 1.64
C ILE A 101 5.11 -1.93 2.88
N THR A 102 5.83 -1.50 3.90
CA THR A 102 5.24 -0.99 5.13
C THR A 102 4.80 0.46 5.02
N GLY A 103 3.79 0.83 5.80
CA GLY A 103 3.44 2.22 6.09
C GLY A 103 3.82 2.60 7.51
N ASN A 104 3.38 3.78 7.93
CA ASN A 104 3.70 4.29 9.27
C ASN A 104 2.96 3.55 10.39
N HIS A 105 1.83 2.92 10.11
CA HIS A 105 1.08 2.17 11.13
C HIS A 105 1.78 0.87 11.51
N GLU A 106 2.29 0.10 10.55
CA GLU A 106 3.04 -1.11 10.86
C GLU A 106 4.30 -0.81 11.64
N ARG A 107 4.99 0.28 11.32
CA ARG A 107 6.24 0.67 11.99
C ARG A 107 6.09 1.03 13.46
N ARG A 108 4.88 1.37 13.91
CA ARG A 108 4.56 1.66 15.31
C ARG A 108 4.21 0.42 16.13
N LEU A 109 4.16 -0.76 15.50
CA LEU A 109 3.85 -2.00 16.19
C LEU A 109 5.05 -2.52 16.97
N ASP A 110 4.88 -2.85 18.24
CA ASP A 110 5.92 -3.46 19.08
C ASP A 110 6.40 -4.80 18.49
N ASN A 111 5.50 -5.53 17.83
CA ASN A 111 5.78 -6.83 17.20
C ASN A 111 6.00 -6.73 15.68
N PHE A 112 6.54 -5.62 15.18
CA PHE A 112 6.76 -5.36 13.77
C PHE A 112 7.47 -6.52 13.04
N ASN A 113 8.61 -6.97 13.56
CA ASN A 113 9.41 -8.02 12.93
C ASN A 113 8.64 -9.36 12.82
N GLU A 114 7.88 -9.71 13.84
CA GLU A 114 7.02 -10.91 13.83
C GLU A 114 5.95 -10.80 12.76
N LEU A 115 5.31 -9.63 12.65
CA LEU A 115 4.31 -9.38 11.63
C LEU A 115 4.87 -9.53 10.21
N MET A 116 6.07 -8.99 9.94
CA MET A 116 6.71 -9.13 8.63
C MET A 116 6.96 -10.60 8.28
N ILE A 117 7.50 -11.37 9.23
CA ILE A 117 7.71 -12.81 9.06
C ILE A 117 6.38 -13.55 8.81
N GLU A 118 5.31 -13.18 9.52
CA GLU A 118 4.00 -13.80 9.33
C GLU A 118 3.41 -13.47 7.95
N LEU A 119 3.54 -12.23 7.47
CA LEU A 119 3.12 -11.85 6.12
C LEU A 119 3.92 -12.61 5.05
N GLU A 120 5.24 -12.71 5.18
CA GLU A 120 6.07 -13.54 4.29
C GLU A 120 5.60 -15.00 4.27
N LYS A 121 5.28 -15.58 5.43
CA LYS A 121 4.71 -16.94 5.53
C LYS A 121 3.36 -17.10 4.86
N THR A 122 2.57 -16.03 4.71
CA THR A 122 1.33 -16.07 3.90
C THR A 122 1.59 -16.10 2.40
N GLY A 123 2.80 -15.73 1.96
CA GLY A 123 3.21 -15.64 0.56
C GLY A 123 3.33 -14.20 0.04
N PHE A 124 3.29 -13.19 0.91
CA PHE A 124 3.62 -11.82 0.51
C PHE A 124 5.11 -11.69 0.22
N ASN A 125 5.44 -10.99 -0.87
CA ASN A 125 6.80 -10.52 -1.11
C ASN A 125 7.00 -9.22 -0.35
N VAL A 126 7.52 -9.30 0.88
CA VAL A 126 7.77 -8.13 1.73
C VAL A 126 9.08 -7.46 1.30
N LEU A 127 8.97 -6.22 0.84
CA LEU A 127 10.07 -5.45 0.28
C LEU A 127 10.44 -4.31 1.22
N LEU A 128 11.48 -4.52 2.01
CA LEU A 128 12.03 -3.52 2.93
C LEU A 128 13.40 -3.08 2.41
N ASN A 129 13.42 -2.03 1.59
CA ASN A 129 14.60 -1.54 0.87
C ASN A 129 15.26 -2.61 0.00
N LYS A 130 14.44 -3.41 -0.68
CA LYS A 130 14.90 -4.52 -1.52
C LYS A 130 14.33 -4.44 -2.91
N CYS A 131 15.14 -4.86 -3.87
CA CYS A 131 14.68 -5.15 -5.24
C CYS A 131 14.25 -6.61 -5.37
N THR A 132 13.29 -6.86 -6.23
CA THR A 132 12.89 -8.19 -6.68
C THR A 132 12.44 -8.16 -8.13
N ASP A 133 12.66 -9.24 -8.82
CA ASP A 133 12.27 -9.42 -10.22
C ASP A 133 11.04 -10.32 -10.33
N ASN A 134 10.23 -10.03 -11.34
CA ASN A 134 9.21 -10.94 -11.83
C ASN A 134 9.21 -10.98 -13.37
N ASP A 135 8.20 -11.62 -13.96
CA ASP A 135 8.09 -11.77 -15.41
C ASP A 135 7.81 -10.46 -16.15
N TYR A 136 7.47 -9.38 -15.46
CA TYR A 136 7.01 -8.11 -16.04
C TYR A 136 7.94 -6.95 -15.73
N CYS A 137 8.46 -6.89 -14.53
CA CYS A 137 9.20 -5.73 -14.04
C CYS A 137 10.17 -6.09 -12.91
N THR A 138 11.09 -5.17 -12.64
CA THR A 138 11.87 -5.14 -11.40
C THR A 138 11.19 -4.18 -10.43
N ILE A 139 10.92 -4.64 -9.22
CA ILE A 139 10.22 -3.86 -8.19
C ILE A 139 11.20 -3.52 -7.06
N LEU A 140 11.34 -2.24 -6.77
CA LEU A 140 11.99 -1.74 -5.56
C LEU A 140 10.92 -1.37 -4.55
N GLY A 141 10.94 -1.99 -3.38
CA GLY A 141 10.13 -1.55 -2.24
C GLY A 141 10.95 -0.69 -1.29
N LEU A 142 10.50 0.55 -1.08
CA LEU A 142 11.11 1.45 -0.13
C LEU A 142 10.51 1.23 1.25
N ASP A 143 11.38 0.95 2.21
CA ASP A 143 11.02 0.91 3.62
C ASP A 143 11.36 2.27 4.24
N GLU A 144 10.37 3.08 4.32
CA GLU A 144 10.46 4.41 4.88
C GLU A 144 10.44 4.31 6.40
N ASN A 145 11.55 3.92 6.98
CA ASN A 145 11.75 3.78 8.43
C ASN A 145 11.66 5.13 9.16
N GLN A 146 10.55 5.85 8.93
CA GLN A 146 10.38 7.24 9.36
C GLN A 146 9.14 7.44 10.22
N ALA A 147 8.59 6.35 10.75
CA ALA A 147 7.41 6.41 11.59
C ALA A 147 7.69 6.74 13.05
N ASP A 148 8.91 7.15 13.36
CA ASP A 148 9.21 7.60 14.71
C ASP A 148 8.47 8.92 14.99
N PHE A 149 7.92 9.03 16.20
CA PHE A 149 7.14 10.21 16.61
C PHE A 149 7.97 11.51 16.53
N ASP A 150 9.27 11.39 16.70
CA ASP A 150 10.20 12.51 16.59
C ASP A 150 10.37 12.96 15.13
N ASP A 151 10.34 12.06 14.17
CA ASP A 151 10.33 12.38 12.74
C ASP A 151 9.06 13.12 12.33
N TYR A 152 7.90 12.74 12.87
CA TYR A 152 6.66 13.49 12.65
C TYR A 152 6.75 14.93 13.14
N LYS A 153 7.35 15.16 14.33
CA LYS A 153 7.58 16.50 14.85
C LYS A 153 8.58 17.29 14.01
N ALA A 154 9.65 16.65 13.54
CA ALA A 154 10.65 17.26 12.67
C ALA A 154 10.03 17.69 11.33
N ARG A 155 9.21 16.85 10.72
CA ARG A 155 8.44 17.18 9.49
C ARG A 155 7.55 18.39 9.69
N LYS A 156 6.76 18.42 10.79
CA LYS A 156 5.88 19.54 11.11
C LYS A 156 6.64 20.86 11.34
N LYS A 157 7.90 20.80 11.77
CA LYS A 157 8.78 21.96 11.96
C LYS A 157 9.59 22.33 10.72
N GLY A 158 9.53 21.54 9.65
CA GLY A 158 10.36 21.72 8.46
C GLY A 158 11.87 21.47 8.68
N THR A 159 12.21 20.74 9.74
CA THR A 159 13.60 20.37 10.09
C THR A 159 13.91 18.91 9.76
N PHE A 160 13.04 18.24 9.05
CA PHE A 160 13.19 16.84 8.68
C PHE A 160 14.22 16.70 7.53
N GLU A 161 15.20 15.83 7.71
CA GLU A 161 16.13 15.43 6.67
C GLU A 161 15.67 14.12 6.04
N TYR A 162 15.51 14.10 4.72
CA TYR A 162 15.17 12.87 4.01
C TYR A 162 16.37 11.92 4.02
N LYS A 163 16.10 10.65 4.27
CA LYS A 163 17.11 9.61 4.16
C LYS A 163 17.57 9.49 2.71
N ASP A 164 18.88 9.41 2.49
CA ASP A 164 19.42 9.10 1.17
C ASP A 164 18.99 7.69 0.74
N MET A 165 18.15 7.64 -0.27
CA MET A 165 17.62 6.39 -0.86
C MET A 165 18.43 5.94 -2.08
N SER A 166 19.41 6.74 -2.53
CA SER A 166 20.20 6.46 -3.74
C SER A 166 20.86 5.08 -3.77
N PRO A 167 21.33 4.49 -2.66
CA PRO A 167 21.92 3.16 -2.67
C PRO A 167 20.96 2.07 -3.18
N TYR A 168 19.66 2.19 -2.88
CA TYR A 168 18.65 1.20 -3.30
C TYR A 168 18.32 1.32 -4.79
N PHE A 169 18.41 2.54 -5.34
CA PHE A 169 18.17 2.78 -6.76
C PHE A 169 19.29 2.23 -7.65
N LYS A 170 20.53 2.21 -7.17
CA LYS A 170 21.67 1.62 -7.90
C LYS A 170 21.45 0.14 -8.23
N GLU A 171 20.71 -0.58 -7.40
CA GLU A 171 20.35 -1.96 -7.70
C GLU A 171 19.24 -2.03 -8.76
N LEU A 172 18.22 -1.19 -8.63
CA LEU A 172 17.13 -1.08 -9.60
C LEU A 172 17.64 -0.68 -11.00
N GLU A 173 18.62 0.22 -11.07
CA GLU A 173 19.22 0.72 -12.32
C GLU A 173 19.89 -0.39 -13.15
N LYS A 174 20.38 -1.47 -12.51
CA LYS A 174 21.01 -2.60 -13.20
C LYS A 174 20.02 -3.42 -14.03
N SER A 175 18.74 -3.25 -13.81
CA SER A 175 17.71 -3.99 -14.53
C SER A 175 17.38 -3.36 -15.87
N ASP A 176 17.25 -4.22 -16.89
CA ASP A 176 16.78 -3.85 -18.24
C ASP A 176 15.24 -3.95 -18.36
N LYS A 177 14.54 -4.40 -17.31
CA LYS A 177 13.09 -4.50 -17.27
C LYS A 177 12.45 -3.16 -16.93
N PHE A 178 11.13 -3.09 -17.11
CA PHE A 178 10.34 -2.00 -16.54
C PHE A 178 10.59 -1.88 -15.03
N LYS A 179 10.87 -0.68 -14.57
CA LYS A 179 11.23 -0.40 -13.17
C LYS A 179 10.02 0.16 -12.43
N LEU A 180 9.65 -0.50 -11.33
CA LEU A 180 8.53 -0.09 -10.48
C LEU A 180 9.04 0.18 -9.07
N VAL A 181 8.77 1.38 -8.55
CA VAL A 181 9.10 1.76 -7.18
C VAL A 181 7.83 1.81 -6.35
N LEU A 182 7.81 1.12 -5.22
CA LEU A 182 6.76 1.20 -4.22
C LEU A 182 7.22 2.09 -3.08
N SER A 183 6.43 3.11 -2.76
CA SER A 183 6.65 4.06 -1.67
C SER A 183 5.32 4.36 -0.99
N HIS A 184 5.30 4.46 0.34
CA HIS A 184 4.11 4.84 1.09
C HIS A 184 3.98 6.36 1.21
N PHE A 185 5.11 7.06 1.39
CA PHE A 185 5.12 8.52 1.58
C PHE A 185 5.29 9.25 0.26
N PRO A 186 4.36 10.14 -0.12
CA PRO A 186 4.45 10.91 -1.36
C PRO A 186 5.63 11.89 -1.37
N GLU A 187 6.15 12.28 -0.20
CA GLU A 187 7.27 13.21 -0.08
C GLU A 187 8.57 12.66 -0.68
N ASN A 188 8.71 11.35 -0.77
CA ASN A 188 9.89 10.73 -1.41
C ASN A 188 9.90 10.89 -2.93
N PHE A 189 8.79 11.32 -3.52
CA PHE A 189 8.69 11.48 -4.97
C PHE A 189 9.73 12.45 -5.54
N GLU A 190 10.04 13.55 -4.84
CA GLU A 190 11.04 14.49 -5.29
C GLU A 190 12.45 13.87 -5.37
N GLY A 191 12.82 13.08 -4.35
CA GLY A 191 14.08 12.32 -4.38
C GLY A 191 14.12 11.23 -5.45
N ILE A 192 12.96 10.59 -5.74
CA ILE A 192 12.84 9.56 -6.79
C ILE A 192 12.96 10.18 -8.18
N LYS A 193 12.35 11.34 -8.39
CA LYS A 193 12.32 12.05 -9.67
C LYS A 193 13.71 12.48 -10.19
N GLU A 194 14.64 12.74 -9.29
CA GLU A 194 16.01 13.15 -9.63
C GLU A 194 16.90 11.96 -10.07
N LEU A 195 16.41 10.74 -9.88
CA LEU A 195 17.10 9.51 -10.27
C LEU A 195 16.63 9.08 -11.67
N ASN A 196 17.26 9.66 -12.70
CA ASN A 196 17.06 9.29 -14.12
C ASN A 196 17.97 8.13 -14.54
#